data_7b5a8bf40d25e5d744ab6fca1782124b
#
_entry.id   7b5a8bf40d25e5d744ab6fca1782124b
#
_cell.length_a   1.000
_cell.length_b   1.000
_cell.length_c   1.000
_cell.angle_alpha   90.00
_cell.angle_beta   90.00
_cell.angle_gamma   90.00
#
_symmetry.space_group_name_H-M   'P 1'
#
loop_
_entity.id
_entity.type
_entity.pdbx_description
1 polymer ?
#
loop_
_entity_poly.entity_id
_entity_poly.type
_entity_poly.pdbx_seq_one_letter_code
_entity_poly.pdbx_strand_id
1 'polypeptide(L)'
;MRRLAARIAVGLALAAIVHYTMRSKVHFPLPPEELYAVATEANQTTFDLPLTDAREQYLLVVSNVARELENRKISLAVEPVDNVALLPYSHVDALAPCPLRSDPGFYTSTIVTPVTYTSHEAKRRTFWLHVGGSSTENPGAYRKIDAQLQGRGQYVRVYVDRDDRLPPRTVDAIIEQFDHSIRPMAVKSLGLPKDIDGDGTFAVLVTGWLGRLDGGAVSLGGMVNPNDFETTLEAPFSNQADVLYLNANVRPGRHLETLLAHEFAHAISCSGRQDHRPLLFASAKEESWLSEAISHVAENLESDNWTNLDHRVARFLETPDQTPLVVANYRSAGLWRAAGPRGSTYLFLRWCVDHYGTGLLPALIYSSRSGIANIEAATGEPFEELYRHFASDLFLRTIETSEHSTANSSCVDLPRIDLASPLGKWGLAGPRYDSWELSDPATAEREFQLRGTTSRYFIVSSSKIGPRRIHIASSPGSRLQVTLVRLPDALPQLHLETIPTDHGKWKLVLSNSSGTPLELSHVAWDGVDNRSGDSHRSPRCFTEDQLMTMFDDACLPGGGELVGQPQERPNWSSEPVTVQVVARDPQGRRVTAWATLNPMKAPVGVADAGTGVLRR
;
A
#
# COMPACT_ATOMS: atom_id res chain seq x y z
N MET A 1 4.41 23.87 49.10
CA MET A 1 4.40 22.91 48.01
C MET A 1 3.12 22.01 47.99
N ARG A 2 2.70 21.32 49.04
CA ARG A 2 1.47 20.45 49.04
C ARG A 2 0.17 21.17 48.68
N ARG A 3 -0.07 22.42 49.11
CA ARG A 3 -1.27 23.21 48.77
C ARG A 3 -1.29 23.71 47.29
N LEU A 4 -0.13 23.86 46.66
CA LEU A 4 -0.02 24.26 45.25
C LEU A 4 -0.30 23.04 44.35
N ALA A 5 0.24 21.87 44.71
CA ALA A 5 0.00 20.62 44.00
C ALA A 5 -1.49 20.21 44.03
N ALA A 6 -2.16 20.39 45.18
CA ALA A 6 -3.60 20.12 45.30
C ALA A 6 -4.44 21.08 44.42
N ARG A 7 -4.07 22.35 44.31
CA ARG A 7 -4.78 23.30 43.45
C ARG A 7 -4.57 23.02 41.95
N ILE A 8 -3.37 22.57 41.57
CA ILE A 8 -3.09 22.13 40.18
C ILE A 8 -3.88 20.87 39.85
N ALA A 9 -3.93 19.89 40.75
CA ALA A 9 -4.70 18.67 40.55
C ALA A 9 -6.22 18.93 40.45
N VAL A 10 -6.76 19.82 41.25
CA VAL A 10 -8.18 20.23 41.16
C VAL A 10 -8.44 21.03 39.89
N GLY A 11 -7.49 21.89 39.46
CA GLY A 11 -7.59 22.62 38.18
C GLY A 11 -7.58 21.69 36.99
N LEU A 12 -6.72 20.67 36.99
CA LEU A 12 -6.66 19.66 35.94
C LEU A 12 -7.90 18.75 35.93
N ALA A 13 -8.41 18.36 37.11
CA ALA A 13 -9.65 17.60 37.21
C ALA A 13 -10.88 18.41 36.76
N LEU A 14 -10.95 19.71 37.09
CA LEU A 14 -11.99 20.61 36.59
C LEU A 14 -11.87 20.86 35.09
N ALA A 15 -10.66 21.03 34.56
CA ALA A 15 -10.43 21.15 33.13
C ALA A 15 -10.82 19.85 32.38
N ALA A 16 -10.50 18.69 32.93
CA ALA A 16 -10.91 17.41 32.38
C ALA A 16 -12.44 17.21 32.44
N ILE A 17 -13.09 17.63 33.53
CA ILE A 17 -14.56 17.58 33.66
C ILE A 17 -15.22 18.58 32.73
N VAL A 18 -14.68 19.79 32.58
CA VAL A 18 -15.19 20.81 31.62
C VAL A 18 -14.94 20.35 30.19
N HIS A 19 -13.82 19.73 29.91
CA HIS A 19 -13.55 19.12 28.58
C HIS A 19 -14.48 17.93 28.31
N TYR A 20 -14.79 17.13 29.31
CA TYR A 20 -15.75 16.03 29.21
C TYR A 20 -17.22 16.50 29.08
N THR A 21 -17.59 17.62 29.71
CA THR A 21 -18.95 18.18 29.64
C THR A 21 -19.17 19.11 28.45
N MET A 22 -18.11 19.63 27.82
CA MET A 22 -18.17 20.38 26.58
C MET A 22 -18.05 19.52 25.31
N ARG A 23 -18.06 18.18 25.43
CA ARG A 23 -18.29 17.35 24.25
C ARG A 23 -19.63 17.76 23.67
N SER A 24 -19.59 18.42 22.55
CA SER A 24 -20.76 18.80 21.75
C SER A 24 -21.65 17.55 21.65
N LYS A 25 -22.90 17.68 22.09
CA LYS A 25 -23.88 16.59 21.94
C LYS A 25 -23.92 16.25 20.47
N VAL A 26 -23.52 15.03 20.14
CA VAL A 26 -23.63 14.53 18.78
C VAL A 26 -25.09 14.53 18.40
N HIS A 27 -25.45 15.27 17.36
CA HIS A 27 -26.80 15.33 16.83
C HIS A 27 -26.96 14.32 15.71
N PHE A 28 -28.08 13.62 15.67
CA PHE A 28 -28.43 12.74 14.56
C PHE A 28 -29.53 13.34 13.70
N PRO A 29 -29.52 13.07 12.37
CA PRO A 29 -28.47 12.32 11.64
C PRO A 29 -27.11 13.04 11.70
N LEU A 30 -26.02 12.26 11.69
CA LEU A 30 -24.68 12.83 11.62
C LEU A 30 -24.54 13.68 10.36
N PRO A 31 -23.80 14.79 10.35
CA PRO A 31 -23.42 15.47 9.13
C PRO A 31 -22.75 14.50 8.14
N PRO A 32 -23.04 14.60 6.85
CA PRO A 32 -22.42 13.73 5.85
C PRO A 32 -20.92 14.03 5.73
N GLU A 33 -20.13 13.01 5.43
CA GLU A 33 -18.68 13.07 5.18
C GLU A 33 -17.81 13.44 6.38
N GLU A 34 -18.40 13.73 7.54
CA GLU A 34 -17.64 13.93 8.76
C GLU A 34 -17.27 12.59 9.42
N LEU A 35 -16.02 12.51 9.95
CA LEU A 35 -15.53 11.34 10.64
C LEU A 35 -15.92 11.35 12.12
N TYR A 36 -16.40 10.23 12.60
CA TYR A 36 -16.69 10.01 14.02
C TYR A 36 -15.94 8.79 14.54
N ALA A 37 -15.13 9.00 15.56
CA ALA A 37 -14.53 7.92 16.31
C ALA A 37 -15.57 7.35 17.29
N VAL A 38 -15.72 6.03 17.30
CA VAL A 38 -16.50 5.32 18.28
C VAL A 38 -15.57 4.89 19.41
N ALA A 39 -15.89 5.28 20.65
CA ALA A 39 -15.06 4.92 21.79
C ALA A 39 -15.04 3.41 22.01
N THR A 40 -13.86 2.85 22.22
CA THR A 40 -13.65 1.42 22.47
C THR A 40 -13.04 1.22 23.85
N GLU A 41 -13.56 0.23 24.60
CA GLU A 41 -13.04 -0.15 25.90
C GLU A 41 -12.69 -1.64 25.90
N ALA A 42 -11.49 -1.99 26.37
CA ALA A 42 -11.02 -3.37 26.44
C ALA A 42 -11.27 -4.19 25.15
N ASN A 43 -11.02 -3.57 23.98
CA ASN A 43 -11.21 -4.18 22.66
C ASN A 43 -12.67 -4.51 22.29
N GLN A 44 -13.60 -3.80 22.87
CA GLN A 44 -15.02 -3.89 22.53
C GLN A 44 -15.66 -2.50 22.51
N THR A 45 -16.77 -2.40 21.80
CA THR A 45 -17.62 -1.21 21.81
C THR A 45 -19.07 -1.60 21.57
N THR A 46 -19.97 -0.79 22.13
CA THR A 46 -21.40 -0.90 21.89
C THR A 46 -21.94 0.50 21.63
N PHE A 47 -22.69 0.67 20.57
CA PHE A 47 -23.26 1.96 20.21
C PHE A 47 -24.59 1.80 19.51
N ASP A 48 -25.44 2.82 19.64
CA ASP A 48 -26.74 2.89 19.00
C ASP A 48 -26.64 3.76 17.73
N LEU A 49 -27.10 3.25 16.60
CA LEU A 49 -27.22 3.97 15.35
C LEU A 49 -28.71 4.30 15.13
N PRO A 50 -29.12 5.57 15.31
CA PRO A 50 -30.50 5.98 15.06
C PRO A 50 -30.70 6.15 13.56
N LEU A 51 -31.41 5.22 12.93
CA LEU A 51 -31.75 5.26 11.51
C LEU A 51 -33.10 5.94 11.35
N THR A 52 -33.11 7.14 10.77
CA THR A 52 -34.30 7.97 10.64
C THR A 52 -34.90 7.92 9.23
N ASP A 53 -34.13 7.50 8.24
CA ASP A 53 -34.56 7.30 6.85
C ASP A 53 -33.98 5.97 6.34
N ALA A 54 -34.76 5.20 5.61
CA ALA A 54 -34.34 3.94 5.01
C ALA A 54 -33.24 4.13 3.93
N ARG A 55 -33.01 5.35 3.47
CA ARG A 55 -31.93 5.68 2.53
C ARG A 55 -30.64 6.07 3.21
N GLU A 56 -30.64 6.25 4.52
CA GLU A 56 -29.40 6.54 5.25
C GLU A 56 -28.42 5.39 5.14
N GLN A 57 -27.19 5.71 4.75
CA GLN A 57 -26.09 4.77 4.72
C GLN A 57 -24.91 5.34 5.50
N TYR A 58 -24.18 4.44 6.14
CA TYR A 58 -23.00 4.77 6.89
C TYR A 58 -21.84 3.88 6.45
N LEU A 59 -20.68 4.48 6.28
CA LEU A 59 -19.43 3.76 6.21
C LEU A 59 -19.00 3.42 7.64
N LEU A 60 -18.86 2.14 7.95
CA LEU A 60 -18.27 1.65 9.17
C LEU A 60 -16.89 1.05 8.85
N VAL A 61 -15.82 1.66 9.38
CA VAL A 61 -14.46 1.17 9.25
C VAL A 61 -14.05 0.52 10.58
N VAL A 62 -13.79 -0.78 10.54
CA VAL A 62 -13.30 -1.55 11.69
C VAL A 62 -11.84 -1.88 11.47
N SER A 63 -10.97 -1.34 12.30
CA SER A 63 -9.52 -1.47 12.16
C SER A 63 -8.90 -2.14 13.41
N ASN A 64 -7.81 -2.87 13.17
CA ASN A 64 -6.93 -3.33 14.23
C ASN A 64 -5.60 -2.59 14.10
N VAL A 65 -5.33 -1.61 14.96
CA VAL A 65 -4.11 -0.78 14.91
C VAL A 65 -2.95 -1.37 15.74
N ALA A 66 -3.07 -2.62 16.18
CA ALA A 66 -1.96 -3.36 16.79
C ALA A 66 -0.84 -3.59 15.76
N ARG A 67 0.41 -3.73 16.22
CA ARG A 67 1.57 -3.97 15.35
C ARG A 67 1.82 -5.46 15.04
N GLU A 68 1.26 -6.33 15.85
CA GLU A 68 1.39 -7.77 15.75
C GLU A 68 0.66 -8.29 14.51
N LEU A 69 1.34 -9.07 13.68
CA LEU A 69 0.81 -9.57 12.40
C LEU A 69 -0.14 -10.75 12.53
N GLU A 70 -0.43 -11.18 13.75
CA GLU A 70 -1.34 -12.28 14.02
C GLU A 70 -2.77 -11.92 13.62
N ASN A 71 -3.50 -12.91 13.11
CA ASN A 71 -4.93 -12.76 12.87
C ASN A 71 -5.69 -12.68 14.20
N ARG A 72 -6.54 -11.67 14.33
CA ARG A 72 -7.41 -11.47 15.47
C ARG A 72 -8.86 -11.61 15.04
N LYS A 73 -9.62 -12.40 15.79
CA LYS A 73 -11.05 -12.59 15.54
C LYS A 73 -11.81 -11.34 15.97
N ILE A 74 -12.65 -10.85 15.08
CA ILE A 74 -13.59 -9.74 15.31
C ILE A 74 -15.01 -10.31 15.19
N SER A 75 -15.88 -9.97 16.12
CA SER A 75 -17.30 -10.27 16.07
C SER A 75 -18.12 -8.98 16.00
N LEU A 76 -19.11 -8.97 15.14
CA LEU A 76 -20.12 -7.92 15.02
C LEU A 76 -21.47 -8.55 15.34
N ALA A 77 -22.29 -7.83 16.09
CA ALA A 77 -23.69 -8.20 16.32
C ALA A 77 -24.56 -6.95 16.27
N VAL A 78 -25.80 -7.10 15.85
CA VAL A 78 -26.78 -6.03 15.79
C VAL A 78 -28.11 -6.49 16.38
N GLU A 79 -28.75 -5.63 17.15
CA GLU A 79 -30.09 -5.82 17.68
C GLU A 79 -30.95 -4.56 17.55
N PRO A 80 -32.26 -4.70 17.36
CA PRO A 80 -33.18 -3.57 17.45
C PRO A 80 -33.30 -3.10 18.89
N VAL A 81 -33.41 -1.79 19.10
CA VAL A 81 -33.65 -1.20 20.42
C VAL A 81 -34.82 -0.20 20.33
N ASP A 82 -35.58 -0.04 21.41
CA ASP A 82 -36.73 0.87 21.43
C ASP A 82 -36.28 2.34 21.53
N ASN A 83 -35.18 2.60 22.23
CA ASN A 83 -34.69 3.95 22.46
C ASN A 83 -33.16 4.02 22.25
N VAL A 84 -32.69 5.14 21.75
CA VAL A 84 -31.27 5.46 21.65
C VAL A 84 -30.74 5.81 23.03
N ALA A 85 -29.74 5.06 23.51
CA ALA A 85 -29.13 5.26 24.83
C ALA A 85 -27.61 5.37 24.77
N LEU A 86 -26.95 4.75 23.79
CA LEU A 86 -25.51 4.64 23.69
C LEU A 86 -24.96 5.40 22.46
N LEU A 87 -24.43 6.58 22.70
CA LEU A 87 -23.84 7.44 21.67
C LEU A 87 -22.37 7.78 21.98
N PRO A 88 -21.47 6.77 22.00
CA PRO A 88 -20.07 6.96 22.37
C PRO A 88 -19.24 7.56 21.21
N TYR A 89 -19.81 8.51 20.47
CA TYR A 89 -19.19 9.14 19.31
C TYR A 89 -18.43 10.39 19.73
N SER A 90 -17.28 10.60 19.10
CA SER A 90 -16.57 11.87 19.12
C SER A 90 -16.22 12.27 17.70
N HIS A 91 -16.47 13.52 17.36
CA HIS A 91 -16.01 14.09 16.09
C HIS A 91 -14.48 13.95 15.99
N VAL A 92 -13.99 13.58 14.83
CA VAL A 92 -12.56 13.49 14.55
C VAL A 92 -12.16 14.79 13.84
N ASP A 93 -11.37 15.60 14.51
CA ASP A 93 -10.89 16.85 13.93
C ASP A 93 -10.02 16.56 12.68
N ALA A 94 -10.11 17.45 11.69
CA ALA A 94 -9.20 17.37 10.54
C ALA A 94 -7.74 17.44 11.01
N LEU A 95 -6.89 16.69 10.35
CA LEU A 95 -5.46 16.74 10.63
C LEU A 95 -4.94 18.16 10.44
N ALA A 96 -3.97 18.53 11.28
CA ALA A 96 -3.38 19.86 11.21
C ALA A 96 -2.84 20.14 9.79
N PRO A 97 -3.13 21.30 9.20
CA PRO A 97 -2.57 21.64 7.89
C PRO A 97 -1.05 21.74 8.00
N CYS A 98 -0.40 21.18 7.00
CA CYS A 98 1.04 21.04 6.79
C CYS A 98 1.92 22.01 7.60
N PRO A 99 2.60 21.57 8.68
CA PRO A 99 3.58 22.39 9.38
C PRO A 99 4.93 22.45 8.67
N LEU A 100 5.15 21.55 7.71
CA LEU A 100 6.42 21.42 7.00
C LEU A 100 6.45 22.40 5.82
N ARG A 101 6.67 23.68 6.11
CA ARG A 101 7.22 24.57 5.07
C ARG A 101 8.54 23.95 4.64
N SER A 102 8.61 23.58 3.37
CA SER A 102 9.87 23.31 2.71
C SER A 102 10.72 24.57 2.78
N ASP A 103 11.45 24.77 3.88
CA ASP A 103 12.56 25.70 3.88
C ASP A 103 13.71 24.98 3.18
N PRO A 104 14.01 25.27 1.91
CA PRO A 104 15.07 24.61 1.18
C PRO A 104 16.45 24.82 1.81
N GLY A 105 16.53 25.66 2.86
CA GLY A 105 17.77 25.98 3.57
C GLY A 105 18.30 24.88 4.51
N PHE A 106 17.48 23.92 4.94
CA PHE A 106 17.92 22.91 5.92
C PHE A 106 18.61 21.69 5.28
N TYR A 107 18.44 21.46 4.00
CA TYR A 107 18.97 20.29 3.28
C TYR A 107 19.97 20.64 2.19
N THR A 108 20.48 21.85 2.16
CA THR A 108 21.69 22.17 1.43
C THR A 108 22.87 21.50 2.14
N SER A 109 22.93 20.16 2.04
CA SER A 109 24.23 19.51 2.00
C SER A 109 25.00 20.25 0.93
N THR A 110 26.13 20.79 1.31
CA THR A 110 27.12 21.49 0.50
C THR A 110 26.98 21.08 -0.96
N ILE A 111 26.57 22.04 -1.82
CA ILE A 111 26.69 21.87 -3.26
C ILE A 111 28.14 21.50 -3.47
N VAL A 112 28.41 20.22 -3.67
CA VAL A 112 29.74 19.76 -4.01
C VAL A 112 30.02 20.41 -5.35
N THR A 113 30.84 21.46 -5.30
CA THR A 113 31.39 22.10 -6.49
C THR A 113 31.97 20.98 -7.34
N PRO A 114 31.71 20.93 -8.65
CA PRO A 114 32.28 19.90 -9.50
C PRO A 114 33.80 19.89 -9.30
N VAL A 115 34.30 18.87 -8.61
CA VAL A 115 35.74 18.71 -8.47
C VAL A 115 36.24 18.28 -9.84
N THR A 116 37.14 19.07 -10.43
CA THR A 116 37.78 18.75 -11.69
C THR A 116 38.72 17.59 -11.47
N TYR A 117 38.23 16.37 -11.67
CA TYR A 117 39.02 15.16 -11.47
C TYR A 117 40.08 14.99 -12.56
N THR A 118 41.33 14.88 -12.16
CA THR A 118 42.44 14.46 -13.01
C THR A 118 42.34 12.96 -13.27
N SER A 119 42.21 12.58 -14.50
CA SER A 119 41.81 11.31 -15.06
C SER A 119 42.80 10.16 -14.89
N HIS A 120 42.86 9.52 -13.72
CA HIS A 120 43.35 8.14 -13.61
C HIS A 120 42.32 7.24 -12.95
N GLU A 121 41.07 7.30 -13.45
CA GLU A 121 40.07 6.35 -12.99
C GLU A 121 40.41 4.93 -13.47
N ALA A 122 40.38 3.99 -12.54
CA ALA A 122 40.59 2.59 -12.84
C ALA A 122 39.45 2.08 -13.76
N LYS A 123 39.81 1.67 -14.97
CA LYS A 123 38.87 1.02 -15.91
C LYS A 123 38.26 -0.27 -15.33
N ARG A 124 38.73 -0.71 -14.20
CA ARG A 124 38.28 -1.92 -13.49
C ARG A 124 38.18 -1.62 -12.01
N ARG A 125 37.09 -2.12 -11.40
CA ARG A 125 36.86 -2.06 -9.95
C ARG A 125 36.38 -3.42 -9.45
N THR A 126 36.82 -3.81 -8.27
CA THR A 126 36.34 -5.01 -7.59
C THR A 126 35.24 -4.62 -6.61
N PHE A 127 34.16 -5.39 -6.63
CA PHE A 127 33.05 -5.27 -5.69
C PHE A 127 32.82 -6.58 -4.96
N TRP A 128 32.26 -6.49 -3.78
CA TRP A 128 31.85 -7.64 -3.00
C TRP A 128 30.33 -7.62 -2.88
N LEU A 129 29.70 -8.72 -3.25
CA LEU A 129 28.26 -8.88 -3.22
C LEU A 129 27.90 -10.04 -2.29
N HIS A 130 26.99 -9.79 -1.33
CA HIS A 130 26.39 -10.85 -0.52
C HIS A 130 25.45 -11.67 -1.40
N VAL A 131 25.77 -12.96 -1.65
CA VAL A 131 25.04 -13.79 -2.61
C VAL A 131 24.18 -14.86 -1.96
N GLY A 132 24.22 -15.02 -0.64
CA GLY A 132 23.36 -15.99 0.06
C GLY A 132 23.89 -16.43 1.40
N GLY A 133 23.04 -17.18 2.10
CA GLY A 133 23.29 -17.61 3.47
C GLY A 133 22.56 -16.78 4.51
N SER A 134 22.36 -17.34 5.70
CA SER A 134 21.58 -16.73 6.77
C SER A 134 22.30 -15.61 7.51
N SER A 135 23.64 -15.49 7.37
CA SER A 135 24.44 -14.52 8.10
C SER A 135 25.23 -13.62 7.17
N THR A 136 25.03 -12.32 7.31
CA THR A 136 25.85 -11.28 6.67
C THR A 136 27.25 -11.14 7.29
N GLU A 137 27.51 -11.83 8.40
CA GLU A 137 28.82 -11.86 9.08
C GLU A 137 29.73 -12.97 8.55
N ASN A 138 29.22 -13.86 7.69
CA ASN A 138 30.02 -14.94 7.10
C ASN A 138 30.73 -14.44 5.82
N PRO A 139 32.05 -14.33 5.80
CA PRO A 139 32.78 -13.91 4.60
C PRO A 139 32.56 -14.83 3.39
N GLY A 140 32.29 -16.12 3.63
CA GLY A 140 31.99 -17.11 2.58
C GLY A 140 30.67 -16.90 1.87
N ALA A 141 29.79 -16.05 2.42
CA ALA A 141 28.51 -15.66 1.79
C ALA A 141 28.68 -14.53 0.77
N TYR A 142 29.91 -14.01 0.61
CA TYR A 142 30.20 -12.91 -0.31
C TYR A 142 30.93 -13.40 -1.56
N ARG A 143 30.55 -12.82 -2.69
CA ARG A 143 31.20 -13.06 -3.97
C ARG A 143 32.02 -11.85 -4.37
N LYS A 144 33.28 -12.09 -4.74
CA LYS A 144 34.12 -11.09 -5.39
C LYS A 144 33.71 -10.94 -6.85
N ILE A 145 33.42 -9.71 -7.28
CA ILE A 145 33.01 -9.35 -8.63
C ILE A 145 34.05 -8.40 -9.23
N ASP A 146 34.70 -8.83 -10.27
CA ASP A 146 35.60 -7.96 -11.05
C ASP A 146 34.81 -7.28 -12.16
N ALA A 147 34.51 -6.01 -12.01
CA ALA A 147 33.69 -5.25 -12.92
C ALA A 147 34.51 -4.28 -13.79
N GLN A 148 34.02 -4.02 -14.99
CA GLN A 148 34.59 -3.08 -15.95
C GLN A 148 33.70 -1.87 -16.10
N LEU A 149 34.29 -0.66 -16.08
CA LEU A 149 33.61 0.58 -16.36
C LEU A 149 33.20 0.59 -17.84
N GLN A 150 31.89 0.62 -18.11
CA GLN A 150 31.32 0.64 -19.46
C GLN A 150 30.69 1.97 -19.84
N GLY A 151 30.32 2.80 -18.85
CA GLY A 151 29.71 4.10 -19.11
C GLY A 151 29.98 5.12 -18.02
N ARG A 152 30.00 6.40 -18.42
CA ARG A 152 30.21 7.56 -17.53
C ARG A 152 29.18 8.62 -17.82
N GLY A 153 28.41 8.98 -16.83
CA GLY A 153 27.60 10.18 -16.81
C GLY A 153 28.29 11.33 -16.09
N GLN A 154 27.57 12.40 -15.90
CA GLN A 154 28.03 13.52 -15.09
C GLN A 154 28.15 13.12 -13.60
N TYR A 155 27.17 12.35 -13.11
CA TYR A 155 27.03 11.99 -11.70
C TYR A 155 27.04 10.49 -11.45
N VAL A 156 27.11 9.65 -12.48
CA VAL A 156 27.04 8.20 -12.37
C VAL A 156 28.16 7.49 -13.11
N ARG A 157 28.61 6.36 -12.55
CA ARG A 157 29.54 5.41 -13.20
C ARG A 157 28.87 4.06 -13.29
N VAL A 158 28.80 3.49 -14.49
CA VAL A 158 28.20 2.18 -14.74
C VAL A 158 29.29 1.15 -14.94
N TYR A 159 29.40 0.26 -13.96
CA TYR A 159 30.29 -0.89 -13.96
C TYR A 159 29.49 -2.15 -14.32
N VAL A 160 30.05 -2.99 -15.16
CA VAL A 160 29.43 -4.26 -15.56
C VAL A 160 30.37 -5.41 -15.16
N ASP A 161 29.83 -6.43 -14.52
CA ASP A 161 30.54 -7.66 -14.19
C ASP A 161 31.18 -8.25 -15.45
N ARG A 162 32.43 -8.69 -15.36
CA ARG A 162 33.16 -9.23 -16.52
C ARG A 162 32.55 -10.50 -17.09
N ASP A 163 31.79 -11.22 -16.27
CA ASP A 163 31.09 -12.45 -16.66
C ASP A 163 29.77 -12.17 -17.37
N ASP A 164 29.30 -10.91 -17.34
CA ASP A 164 28.04 -10.49 -17.94
C ASP A 164 28.25 -9.59 -19.18
N ARG A 165 27.19 -9.48 -19.98
CA ARG A 165 27.16 -8.60 -21.16
C ARG A 165 25.94 -7.71 -21.08
N LEU A 166 26.16 -6.40 -21.07
CA LEU A 166 25.11 -5.42 -21.12
C LEU A 166 25.14 -4.70 -22.48
N PRO A 167 24.01 -4.60 -23.22
CA PRO A 167 24.00 -3.83 -24.47
C PRO A 167 24.34 -2.36 -24.20
N PRO A 168 25.14 -1.70 -25.08
CA PRO A 168 25.52 -0.29 -24.91
C PRO A 168 24.30 0.62 -24.69
N ARG A 169 23.21 0.42 -25.44
CA ARG A 169 21.95 1.15 -25.27
C ARG A 169 21.36 1.08 -23.86
N THR A 170 21.63 0.00 -23.11
CA THR A 170 21.16 -0.13 -21.73
C THR A 170 22.05 0.66 -20.79
N VAL A 171 23.37 0.68 -21.03
CA VAL A 171 24.31 1.55 -20.31
C VAL A 171 23.95 3.01 -20.50
N ASP A 172 23.71 3.43 -21.76
CA ASP A 172 23.32 4.79 -22.09
C ASP A 172 21.99 5.18 -21.41
N ALA A 173 21.01 4.27 -21.39
CA ALA A 173 19.74 4.50 -20.74
C ALA A 173 19.87 4.66 -19.20
N ILE A 174 20.74 3.89 -18.55
CA ILE A 174 21.03 4.04 -17.10
C ILE A 174 21.59 5.43 -16.84
N ILE A 175 22.58 5.87 -17.63
CA ILE A 175 23.22 7.18 -17.47
C ILE A 175 22.21 8.30 -17.70
N GLU A 176 21.48 8.25 -18.81
CA GLU A 176 20.49 9.26 -19.18
C GLU A 176 19.43 9.43 -18.11
N GLN A 177 18.83 8.31 -17.66
CA GLN A 177 17.80 8.36 -16.62
C GLN A 177 18.35 8.84 -15.29
N PHE A 178 19.54 8.39 -14.89
CA PHE A 178 20.14 8.77 -13.62
C PHE A 178 20.48 10.28 -13.60
N ASP A 179 21.18 10.76 -14.60
CA ASP A 179 21.70 12.14 -14.62
C ASP A 179 20.58 13.18 -14.85
N HIS A 180 19.59 12.87 -15.70
CA HIS A 180 18.58 13.84 -16.14
C HIS A 180 17.21 13.69 -15.48
N SER A 181 16.92 12.56 -14.84
CA SER A 181 15.63 12.32 -14.17
C SER A 181 15.80 12.02 -12.67
N ILE A 182 16.49 10.93 -12.35
CA ILE A 182 16.52 10.38 -10.98
C ILE A 182 17.25 11.32 -10.00
N ARG A 183 18.46 11.75 -10.35
CA ARG A 183 19.24 12.65 -9.48
C ARG A 183 18.58 14.03 -9.30
N PRO A 184 18.10 14.71 -10.33
CA PRO A 184 17.35 15.96 -10.16
C PRO A 184 16.12 15.82 -9.26
N MET A 185 15.32 14.76 -9.44
CA MET A 185 14.21 14.44 -8.56
C MET A 185 14.65 14.29 -7.10
N ALA A 186 15.70 13.52 -6.87
CA ALA A 186 16.22 13.28 -5.53
C ALA A 186 16.68 14.58 -4.86
N VAL A 187 17.43 15.43 -5.58
CA VAL A 187 17.86 16.76 -5.08
C VAL A 187 16.67 17.60 -4.63
N LYS A 188 15.58 17.55 -5.39
CA LYS A 188 14.38 18.33 -5.12
C LYS A 188 13.59 17.81 -3.92
N SER A 189 13.53 16.48 -3.73
CA SER A 189 12.50 15.87 -2.90
C SER A 189 13.01 14.95 -1.77
N LEU A 190 14.22 14.39 -1.90
CA LEU A 190 14.76 13.40 -0.96
C LEU A 190 16.07 13.84 -0.31
N GLY A 191 16.87 14.60 -1.00
CA GLY A 191 18.28 14.86 -0.70
C GLY A 191 19.22 14.01 -1.55
N LEU A 192 20.48 13.93 -1.18
CA LEU A 192 21.49 13.14 -1.87
C LEU A 192 22.17 12.14 -0.92
N PRO A 193 22.64 11.00 -1.42
CA PRO A 193 23.50 10.13 -0.65
C PRO A 193 24.85 10.82 -0.42
N LYS A 194 25.55 10.40 0.62
CA LYS A 194 26.95 10.79 0.83
C LYS A 194 27.82 10.17 -0.25
N ASP A 195 28.79 10.95 -0.68
CA ASP A 195 29.94 10.45 -1.44
C ASP A 195 30.87 9.71 -0.48
N ILE A 196 30.76 8.39 -0.45
CA ILE A 196 31.44 7.54 0.55
C ILE A 196 32.90 7.33 0.22
N ASP A 197 33.24 7.18 -1.06
CA ASP A 197 34.61 6.95 -1.54
C ASP A 197 35.31 8.22 -2.03
N GLY A 198 34.61 9.36 -2.01
CA GLY A 198 35.18 10.69 -2.30
C GLY A 198 35.45 10.91 -3.79
N ASP A 199 34.82 10.14 -4.68
CA ASP A 199 35.06 10.21 -6.13
C ASP A 199 34.08 11.15 -6.86
N GLY A 200 33.08 11.71 -6.16
CA GLY A 200 32.10 12.68 -6.64
C GLY A 200 31.02 12.07 -7.55
N THR A 201 30.97 10.74 -7.64
CA THR A 201 30.05 10.04 -8.55
C THR A 201 29.43 8.83 -7.88
N PHE A 202 28.19 8.54 -8.23
CA PHE A 202 27.48 7.38 -7.73
C PHE A 202 27.77 6.15 -8.60
N ALA A 203 28.06 5.00 -7.99
CA ALA A 203 28.34 3.78 -8.71
C ALA A 203 27.07 2.95 -8.97
N VAL A 204 26.92 2.41 -10.17
CA VAL A 204 25.93 1.40 -10.51
C VAL A 204 26.68 0.14 -10.97
N LEU A 205 26.55 -0.94 -10.19
CA LEU A 205 27.10 -2.24 -10.57
C LEU A 205 26.01 -3.10 -11.21
N VAL A 206 26.21 -3.50 -12.46
CA VAL A 206 25.32 -4.43 -13.15
C VAL A 206 25.93 -5.84 -13.13
N THR A 207 25.18 -6.80 -12.57
CA THR A 207 25.63 -8.20 -12.43
C THR A 207 24.48 -9.20 -12.50
N GLY A 208 24.68 -10.31 -13.18
CA GLY A 208 23.75 -11.43 -13.26
C GLY A 208 23.62 -12.21 -11.95
N TRP A 209 24.46 -11.95 -10.96
CA TRP A 209 24.35 -12.57 -9.64
C TRP A 209 23.06 -12.22 -8.92
N LEU A 210 22.46 -11.05 -9.18
CA LEU A 210 21.17 -10.70 -8.59
C LEU A 210 20.03 -11.62 -9.05
N GLY A 211 20.18 -12.31 -10.18
CA GLY A 211 19.20 -13.30 -10.67
C GLY A 211 19.33 -14.68 -10.03
N ARG A 212 20.34 -14.91 -9.19
CA ARG A 212 20.66 -16.25 -8.63
C ARG A 212 21.14 -16.22 -7.19
N LEU A 213 20.63 -15.28 -6.41
CA LEU A 213 20.91 -15.22 -4.96
C LEU A 213 20.33 -16.45 -4.23
N ASP A 214 20.89 -16.78 -3.06
CA ASP A 214 20.51 -17.95 -2.26
C ASP A 214 20.47 -19.26 -3.10
N GLY A 215 21.51 -19.46 -3.94
CA GLY A 215 21.61 -20.63 -4.80
C GLY A 215 20.59 -20.68 -5.93
N GLY A 216 20.02 -19.54 -6.32
CA GLY A 216 19.01 -19.41 -7.35
C GLY A 216 17.56 -19.36 -6.82
N ALA A 217 17.38 -19.43 -5.51
CA ALA A 217 16.05 -19.32 -4.90
C ALA A 217 15.51 -17.88 -4.91
N VAL A 218 16.40 -16.88 -5.06
CA VAL A 218 16.05 -15.45 -5.04
C VAL A 218 16.57 -14.78 -6.30
N SER A 219 15.68 -14.02 -6.97
CA SER A 219 16.02 -13.13 -8.07
C SER A 219 15.54 -11.73 -7.73
N LEU A 220 16.42 -10.73 -7.87
CA LEU A 220 16.15 -9.32 -7.66
C LEU A 220 16.41 -8.53 -8.95
N GLY A 221 15.62 -7.48 -9.18
CA GLY A 221 15.87 -6.51 -10.26
C GLY A 221 16.98 -5.55 -9.90
N GLY A 222 16.98 -5.08 -8.65
CA GLY A 222 17.98 -4.20 -8.06
C GLY A 222 18.11 -4.43 -6.57
N MET A 223 19.09 -3.81 -5.96
CA MET A 223 19.25 -3.73 -4.50
C MET A 223 20.28 -2.67 -4.10
N VAL A 224 20.17 -2.21 -2.87
CA VAL A 224 21.21 -1.47 -2.15
C VAL A 224 21.66 -2.29 -0.95
N ASN A 225 22.96 -2.39 -0.72
CA ASN A 225 23.50 -2.99 0.48
C ASN A 225 23.84 -1.88 1.49
N PRO A 226 23.12 -1.75 2.62
CA PRO A 226 23.37 -0.70 3.59
C PRO A 226 24.80 -0.70 4.14
N ASN A 227 25.46 -1.85 4.15
CA ASN A 227 26.83 -1.97 4.65
C ASN A 227 27.86 -1.24 3.76
N ASP A 228 27.55 -1.01 2.47
CA ASP A 228 28.46 -0.32 1.57
C ASP A 228 28.65 1.16 1.94
N PHE A 229 27.67 1.72 2.67
CA PHE A 229 27.74 3.08 3.20
C PHE A 229 28.46 3.16 4.56
N GLU A 230 28.83 2.01 5.17
CA GLU A 230 29.54 1.94 6.45
C GLU A 230 31.04 1.99 6.25
N THR A 231 31.67 3.10 6.56
CA THR A 231 33.11 3.31 6.40
C THR A 231 33.97 2.53 7.42
N THR A 232 33.35 1.98 8.46
CA THR A 232 34.03 1.17 9.50
C THR A 232 34.12 -0.31 9.16
N LEU A 233 33.37 -0.77 8.17
CA LEU A 233 33.40 -2.16 7.69
C LEU A 233 34.37 -2.28 6.53
N GLU A 234 35.13 -3.38 6.52
CA GLU A 234 36.07 -3.68 5.45
C GLU A 234 35.53 -4.81 4.55
N ALA A 235 36.18 -4.99 3.40
CA ALA A 235 35.90 -6.11 2.50
C ALA A 235 36.01 -7.46 3.22
N PRO A 236 35.13 -8.43 2.97
CA PRO A 236 34.09 -8.44 1.95
C PRO A 236 32.75 -7.84 2.42
N PHE A 237 32.62 -7.30 3.63
CA PHE A 237 31.38 -6.90 4.26
C PHE A 237 30.86 -5.56 3.76
N SER A 238 31.74 -4.71 3.23
CA SER A 238 31.44 -3.40 2.67
C SER A 238 32.33 -3.12 1.47
N ASN A 239 31.80 -2.41 0.48
CA ASN A 239 32.57 -1.83 -0.62
C ASN A 239 33.10 -0.43 -0.30
N GLN A 240 32.69 0.16 0.82
CA GLN A 240 32.98 1.53 1.21
C GLN A 240 32.77 2.51 0.05
N ALA A 241 31.56 2.45 -0.55
CA ALA A 241 31.18 3.20 -1.73
C ALA A 241 29.69 3.45 -1.75
N ASP A 242 29.29 4.55 -2.35
CA ASP A 242 27.91 4.84 -2.69
C ASP A 242 27.54 4.11 -3.98
N VAL A 243 27.00 2.92 -3.81
CA VAL A 243 26.72 1.97 -4.89
C VAL A 243 25.32 1.37 -4.79
N LEU A 244 24.67 1.23 -5.95
CA LEU A 244 23.51 0.36 -6.14
C LEU A 244 23.84 -0.77 -7.14
N TYR A 245 23.07 -1.83 -7.06
CA TYR A 245 23.23 -3.03 -7.87
C TYR A 245 22.03 -3.24 -8.75
N LEU A 246 22.24 -3.55 -10.02
CA LEU A 246 21.20 -3.92 -10.99
C LEU A 246 21.44 -5.31 -11.56
N ASN A 247 20.35 -6.02 -11.84
CA ASN A 247 20.42 -7.29 -12.53
C ASN A 247 20.83 -7.10 -14.00
N ALA A 248 21.71 -7.95 -14.52
CA ALA A 248 22.13 -7.90 -15.92
C ALA A 248 20.98 -8.14 -16.93
N ASN A 249 19.82 -8.60 -16.48
CA ASN A 249 18.61 -8.76 -17.28
C ASN A 249 17.84 -7.45 -17.52
N VAL A 250 18.24 -6.36 -16.88
CA VAL A 250 17.57 -5.05 -17.01
C VAL A 250 17.53 -4.59 -18.47
N ARG A 251 16.45 -3.94 -18.84
CA ARG A 251 16.21 -3.39 -20.19
C ARG A 251 15.83 -1.92 -20.10
N PRO A 252 16.17 -1.10 -21.10
CA PRO A 252 15.68 0.27 -21.18
C PRO A 252 14.15 0.34 -21.16
N GLY A 253 13.60 1.34 -20.50
CA GLY A 253 12.16 1.60 -20.42
C GLY A 253 11.69 1.96 -19.02
N ARG A 254 10.37 2.11 -18.87
CA ARG A 254 9.73 2.58 -17.63
C ARG A 254 10.07 1.75 -16.39
N HIS A 255 10.28 0.44 -16.54
CA HIS A 255 10.68 -0.41 -15.43
C HIS A 255 12.10 -0.09 -14.91
N LEU A 256 13.06 0.21 -15.81
CA LEU A 256 14.40 0.65 -15.40
C LEU A 256 14.36 1.97 -14.65
N GLU A 257 13.53 2.90 -15.09
CA GLU A 257 13.34 4.20 -14.44
C GLU A 257 12.82 4.03 -12.99
N THR A 258 11.72 3.27 -12.81
CA THR A 258 11.20 3.00 -11.45
C THR A 258 12.20 2.27 -10.57
N LEU A 259 12.94 1.30 -11.12
CA LEU A 259 13.93 0.54 -10.39
C LEU A 259 15.10 1.43 -9.91
N LEU A 260 15.62 2.30 -10.80
CA LEU A 260 16.67 3.25 -10.45
C LEU A 260 16.22 4.23 -9.36
N ALA A 261 15.01 4.80 -9.48
CA ALA A 261 14.45 5.69 -8.48
C ALA A 261 14.31 5.00 -7.12
N HIS A 262 13.79 3.78 -7.11
CA HIS A 262 13.60 2.96 -5.93
C HIS A 262 14.92 2.68 -5.20
N GLU A 263 15.89 2.13 -5.91
CA GLU A 263 17.19 1.77 -5.32
C GLU A 263 17.98 3.01 -4.89
N PHE A 264 17.90 4.09 -5.66
CA PHE A 264 18.58 5.34 -5.29
C PHE A 264 17.97 5.97 -4.03
N ALA A 265 16.65 5.88 -3.83
CA ALA A 265 16.00 6.30 -2.59
C ALA A 265 16.46 5.49 -1.36
N HIS A 266 16.67 4.16 -1.53
CA HIS A 266 17.30 3.34 -0.51
C HIS A 266 18.73 3.80 -0.19
N ALA A 267 19.54 4.12 -1.22
CA ALA A 267 20.91 4.61 -1.03
C ALA A 267 20.93 5.93 -0.24
N ILE A 268 20.04 6.88 -0.59
CA ILE A 268 19.89 8.15 0.13
C ILE A 268 19.50 7.88 1.59
N SER A 269 18.52 7.01 1.82
CA SER A 269 18.05 6.69 3.18
C SER A 269 19.12 6.00 4.02
N CYS A 270 19.91 5.11 3.42
CA CYS A 270 21.01 4.43 4.11
C CYS A 270 22.11 5.41 4.52
N SER A 271 22.51 6.31 3.63
CA SER A 271 23.57 7.27 3.91
C SER A 271 23.12 8.42 4.83
N GLY A 272 21.89 8.92 4.65
CA GLY A 272 21.36 10.03 5.43
C GLY A 272 21.22 9.73 6.93
N ARG A 273 20.90 8.51 7.27
CA ARG A 273 20.78 8.06 8.67
C ARG A 273 22.11 7.94 9.41
N GLN A 274 23.21 7.80 8.71
CA GLN A 274 24.54 7.69 9.34
C GLN A 274 24.97 8.97 10.04
N ASP A 275 24.58 10.14 9.53
CA ASP A 275 24.95 11.44 10.09
C ASP A 275 24.29 11.74 11.43
N HIS A 276 23.15 11.11 11.71
CA HIS A 276 22.37 11.37 12.91
C HIS A 276 22.55 10.28 13.99
N ARG A 277 23.60 9.46 13.87
CA ARG A 277 23.91 8.41 14.86
C ARG A 277 24.45 9.02 16.16
N PRO A 278 23.80 8.80 17.30
CA PRO A 278 24.45 9.04 18.58
C PRO A 278 25.67 8.08 18.69
N LEU A 279 26.82 8.61 19.05
CA LEU A 279 28.11 7.88 19.18
C LEU A 279 28.07 6.61 20.06
N LEU A 280 26.99 6.41 20.83
CA LEU A 280 26.83 5.35 21.83
C LEU A 280 25.78 4.28 21.50
N PHE A 281 25.00 4.43 20.42
CA PHE A 281 23.98 3.46 20.08
C PHE A 281 24.03 3.10 18.60
N ALA A 282 23.99 1.79 18.30
CA ALA A 282 23.75 1.34 16.95
C ALA A 282 22.45 2.00 16.47
N SER A 283 22.53 2.83 15.43
CA SER A 283 21.33 3.49 14.86
C SER A 283 20.35 2.41 14.47
N ALA A 284 19.12 2.52 14.94
CA ALA A 284 18.06 1.66 14.48
C ALA A 284 17.91 1.83 12.97
N LYS A 285 18.09 0.75 12.22
CA LYS A 285 17.75 0.72 10.79
C LYS A 285 16.27 1.11 10.67
N GLU A 286 15.89 1.79 9.57
CA GLU A 286 14.48 2.02 9.31
C GLU A 286 13.72 0.70 9.23
N GLU A 287 12.49 0.69 9.73
CA GLU A 287 11.61 -0.45 9.56
C GLU A 287 11.31 -0.67 8.07
N SER A 288 11.24 -1.94 7.65
CA SER A 288 11.10 -2.28 6.23
C SER A 288 9.89 -1.61 5.57
N TRP A 289 8.75 -1.49 6.27
CA TRP A 289 7.56 -0.87 5.71
C TRP A 289 7.75 0.61 5.32
N LEU A 290 8.44 1.37 6.16
CA LEU A 290 8.65 2.80 5.92
C LEU A 290 9.80 3.02 4.91
N SER A 291 10.85 2.20 4.97
CA SER A 291 11.93 2.21 3.97
C SER A 291 11.40 1.93 2.57
N GLU A 292 10.58 0.89 2.41
CA GLU A 292 9.95 0.56 1.13
C GLU A 292 8.93 1.62 0.70
N ALA A 293 8.18 2.22 1.65
CA ALA A 293 7.25 3.30 1.35
C ALA A 293 7.95 4.50 0.72
N ILE A 294 9.08 4.95 1.30
CA ILE A 294 9.89 6.07 0.78
C ILE A 294 10.37 5.75 -0.64
N SER A 295 10.89 4.54 -0.85
CA SER A 295 11.40 4.12 -2.16
C SER A 295 10.29 4.00 -3.20
N HIS A 296 9.12 3.48 -2.82
CA HIS A 296 7.97 3.41 -3.72
C HIS A 296 7.38 4.79 -4.05
N VAL A 297 7.37 5.74 -3.11
CA VAL A 297 6.97 7.12 -3.41
C VAL A 297 7.96 7.76 -4.38
N ALA A 298 9.27 7.50 -4.25
CA ALA A 298 10.28 8.01 -5.17
C ALA A 298 10.07 7.57 -6.63
N GLU A 299 9.49 6.37 -6.85
CA GLU A 299 9.24 5.83 -8.19
C GLU A 299 8.31 6.71 -9.05
N ASN A 300 7.44 7.51 -8.41
CA ASN A 300 6.47 8.33 -9.13
C ASN A 300 6.42 9.80 -8.71
N LEU A 301 7.49 10.31 -8.10
CA LEU A 301 7.57 11.73 -7.71
C LEU A 301 7.56 12.68 -8.89
N GLU A 302 8.11 12.28 -10.03
CA GLU A 302 8.24 13.13 -11.23
C GLU A 302 7.52 12.59 -12.46
N SER A 303 6.99 11.37 -12.41
CA SER A 303 6.35 10.75 -13.57
C SER A 303 5.10 9.97 -13.18
N ASP A 304 4.15 9.88 -14.11
CA ASP A 304 2.99 8.98 -14.01
C ASP A 304 3.40 7.51 -14.26
N ASN A 305 4.53 7.10 -13.70
CA ASN A 305 5.05 5.76 -13.89
C ASN A 305 4.58 4.81 -12.78
N TRP A 306 3.57 4.01 -13.08
CA TRP A 306 2.95 3.05 -12.18
C TRP A 306 3.40 1.61 -12.40
N THR A 307 4.39 1.39 -13.26
CA THR A 307 4.79 0.05 -13.75
C THR A 307 5.08 -0.95 -12.63
N ASN A 308 5.60 -0.47 -11.50
CA ASN A 308 5.94 -1.31 -10.35
C ASN A 308 4.91 -1.22 -9.20
N LEU A 309 3.96 -0.30 -9.27
CA LEU A 309 3.03 0.01 -8.17
C LEU A 309 1.61 -0.47 -8.43
N ASP A 310 1.15 -0.51 -9.69
CA ASP A 310 -0.23 -0.79 -10.05
C ASP A 310 -0.75 -2.10 -9.43
N HIS A 311 -0.06 -3.21 -9.62
CA HIS A 311 -0.44 -4.51 -9.08
C HIS A 311 -0.34 -4.59 -7.54
N ARG A 312 0.57 -3.82 -6.93
CA ARG A 312 0.73 -3.77 -5.47
C ARG A 312 -0.43 -3.06 -4.81
N VAL A 313 -0.83 -1.92 -5.36
CA VAL A 313 -1.97 -1.14 -4.90
C VAL A 313 -3.26 -1.95 -5.07
N ALA A 314 -3.48 -2.53 -6.26
CA ALA A 314 -4.65 -3.36 -6.51
C ALA A 314 -4.76 -4.53 -5.52
N ARG A 315 -3.64 -5.19 -5.21
CA ARG A 315 -3.61 -6.28 -4.23
C ARG A 315 -3.96 -5.83 -2.82
N PHE A 316 -3.51 -4.66 -2.40
CA PHE A 316 -3.91 -4.10 -1.11
C PHE A 316 -5.41 -3.80 -1.07
N LEU A 317 -5.93 -3.11 -2.09
CA LEU A 317 -7.34 -2.71 -2.13
C LEU A 317 -8.30 -3.91 -2.19
N GLU A 318 -7.85 -5.02 -2.76
CA GLU A 318 -8.61 -6.28 -2.81
C GLU A 318 -8.77 -6.96 -1.43
N THR A 319 -7.74 -6.89 -0.58
CA THR A 319 -7.71 -7.57 0.73
C THR A 319 -7.19 -6.66 1.84
N PRO A 320 -7.85 -5.51 2.09
CA PRO A 320 -7.37 -4.52 3.06
C PRO A 320 -7.41 -5.03 4.50
N ASP A 321 -8.23 -6.04 4.79
CA ASP A 321 -8.37 -6.70 6.08
C ASP A 321 -7.27 -7.75 6.36
N GLN A 322 -6.54 -8.20 5.33
CA GLN A 322 -5.46 -9.18 5.42
C GLN A 322 -4.07 -8.60 5.13
N THR A 323 -4.02 -7.39 4.64
CA THR A 323 -2.80 -6.75 4.15
C THR A 323 -2.29 -5.71 5.14
N PRO A 324 -1.31 -6.05 6.01
CA PRO A 324 -0.82 -5.15 7.03
C PRO A 324 -0.06 -3.95 6.42
N LEU A 325 -0.28 -2.78 7.01
CA LEU A 325 0.49 -1.57 6.68
C LEU A 325 1.88 -1.61 7.32
N VAL A 326 1.94 -1.86 8.63
CA VAL A 326 3.19 -1.84 9.40
C VAL A 326 3.80 -3.23 9.46
N VAL A 327 4.94 -3.41 8.80
CA VAL A 327 5.74 -4.64 8.84
C VAL A 327 7.18 -4.26 9.11
N ALA A 328 7.61 -4.40 10.35
CA ALA A 328 8.95 -3.98 10.78
C ALA A 328 10.07 -4.64 9.97
N ASN A 329 9.89 -5.92 9.62
CA ASN A 329 10.83 -6.65 8.76
C ASN A 329 10.07 -7.63 7.85
N TYR A 330 10.02 -7.33 6.56
CA TYR A 330 9.33 -8.17 5.58
C TYR A 330 9.89 -9.59 5.46
N ARG A 331 11.21 -9.75 5.64
CA ARG A 331 11.86 -11.06 5.50
C ARG A 331 11.49 -11.98 6.67
N SER A 332 11.63 -11.49 7.91
CA SER A 332 11.26 -12.27 9.11
C SER A 332 9.77 -12.58 9.18
N ALA A 333 8.93 -11.68 8.64
CA ALA A 333 7.48 -11.87 8.55
C ALA A 333 7.05 -12.83 7.41
N GLY A 334 7.97 -13.28 6.56
CA GLY A 334 7.63 -14.09 5.37
C GLY A 334 6.88 -13.32 4.28
N LEU A 335 6.89 -11.97 4.32
CA LEU A 335 6.11 -11.10 3.43
C LEU A 335 6.97 -10.36 2.39
N TRP A 336 8.24 -10.67 2.28
CA TRP A 336 9.15 -9.91 1.42
C TRP A 336 8.81 -9.94 -0.08
N ARG A 337 8.07 -10.97 -0.54
CA ARG A 337 7.52 -11.08 -1.92
C ARG A 337 6.07 -10.65 -2.03
N ALA A 338 5.41 -10.33 -0.92
CA ALA A 338 4.00 -9.99 -0.93
C ALA A 338 3.78 -8.58 -1.52
N ALA A 339 2.97 -8.50 -2.57
CA ALA A 339 2.68 -7.24 -3.24
C ALA A 339 1.81 -6.30 -2.38
N GLY A 340 0.78 -6.85 -1.74
CA GLY A 340 -0.20 -6.06 -0.97
C GLY A 340 0.40 -5.18 0.11
N PRO A 341 1.25 -5.68 1.03
CA PRO A 341 1.88 -4.86 2.07
C PRO A 341 2.73 -3.71 1.51
N ARG A 342 3.34 -3.88 0.34
CA ARG A 342 4.06 -2.80 -0.35
C ARG A 342 3.11 -1.78 -0.97
N GLY A 343 1.94 -2.22 -1.45
CA GLY A 343 0.89 -1.34 -1.93
C GLY A 343 0.26 -0.51 -0.81
N SER A 344 -0.01 -1.12 0.36
CA SER A 344 -0.59 -0.41 1.50
C SER A 344 0.37 0.65 2.07
N THR A 345 1.64 0.31 2.23
CA THR A 345 2.64 1.22 2.77
C THR A 345 2.95 2.38 1.80
N TYR A 346 2.98 2.09 0.48
CA TYR A 346 3.09 3.12 -0.54
C TYR A 346 1.91 4.10 -0.49
N LEU A 347 0.65 3.61 -0.50
CA LEU A 347 -0.53 4.47 -0.47
C LEU A 347 -0.61 5.31 0.80
N PHE A 348 -0.26 4.73 1.95
CA PHE A 348 -0.23 5.46 3.21
C PHE A 348 0.78 6.61 3.20
N LEU A 349 2.03 6.34 2.80
CA LEU A 349 3.03 7.40 2.77
C LEU A 349 2.72 8.43 1.67
N ARG A 350 2.20 8.00 0.52
CA ARG A 350 1.77 8.92 -0.52
C ARG A 350 0.64 9.82 -0.02
N TRP A 351 -0.35 9.28 0.69
CA TRP A 351 -1.39 10.04 1.35
C TRP A 351 -0.82 11.04 2.36
N CYS A 352 0.16 10.63 3.18
CA CYS A 352 0.87 11.55 4.08
C CYS A 352 1.59 12.66 3.31
N VAL A 353 2.28 12.35 2.20
CA VAL A 353 2.97 13.33 1.36
C VAL A 353 1.99 14.30 0.71
N ASP A 354 0.84 13.82 0.24
CA ASP A 354 -0.23 14.67 -0.30
C ASP A 354 -0.79 15.63 0.77
N HIS A 355 -0.74 15.23 2.04
CA HIS A 355 -1.26 16.01 3.18
C HIS A 355 -0.23 16.98 3.76
N TYR A 356 1.01 16.51 3.96
CA TYR A 356 2.07 17.25 4.65
C TYR A 356 3.12 17.84 3.71
N GLY A 357 3.07 17.53 2.43
CA GLY A 357 4.04 17.99 1.42
C GLY A 357 5.26 17.09 1.28
N THR A 358 6.05 17.32 0.21
CA THR A 358 7.26 16.54 -0.10
C THR A 358 8.36 16.71 0.94
N GLY A 359 8.35 17.79 1.74
CA GLY A 359 9.26 17.99 2.87
C GLY A 359 9.18 16.89 3.94
N LEU A 360 8.11 16.11 3.96
CA LEU A 360 7.98 14.94 4.83
C LEU A 360 9.05 13.88 4.52
N LEU A 361 9.39 13.66 3.26
CA LEU A 361 10.34 12.63 2.86
C LEU A 361 11.75 12.84 3.43
N PRO A 362 12.40 14.01 3.26
CA PRO A 362 13.67 14.25 3.92
C PRO A 362 13.57 14.26 5.45
N ALA A 363 12.45 14.72 6.04
CA ALA A 363 12.26 14.64 7.49
C ALA A 363 12.30 13.19 8.00
N LEU A 364 11.75 12.24 7.25
CA LEU A 364 11.81 10.80 7.56
C LEU A 364 13.20 10.21 7.31
N ILE A 365 13.85 10.57 6.20
CA ILE A 365 15.16 10.05 5.79
C ILE A 365 16.26 10.45 6.77
N TYR A 366 16.30 11.73 7.17
CA TYR A 366 17.36 12.25 8.03
C TYR A 366 17.03 12.19 9.53
N SER A 367 16.04 11.37 9.91
CA SER A 367 15.64 11.15 11.29
C SER A 367 16.50 10.09 11.99
N SER A 368 16.71 10.25 13.29
CA SER A 368 17.28 9.19 14.16
C SER A 368 16.24 8.18 14.64
N ARG A 369 14.94 8.42 14.37
CA ARG A 369 13.83 7.54 14.73
C ARG A 369 13.53 6.54 13.62
N SER A 370 12.73 5.51 13.92
CA SER A 370 12.32 4.49 12.95
C SER A 370 10.83 4.13 13.08
N GLY A 371 10.25 3.66 12.00
CA GLY A 371 8.89 3.14 11.94
C GLY A 371 7.85 4.16 12.39
N ILE A 372 6.90 3.73 13.23
CA ILE A 372 5.81 4.57 13.73
C ILE A 372 6.35 5.83 14.44
N ALA A 373 7.35 5.68 15.30
CA ALA A 373 7.92 6.84 15.99
C ALA A 373 8.56 7.87 15.06
N ASN A 374 8.98 7.44 13.87
CA ASN A 374 9.52 8.34 12.84
C ASN A 374 8.40 9.13 12.17
N ILE A 375 7.33 8.47 11.72
CA ILE A 375 6.21 9.16 11.06
C ILE A 375 5.48 10.11 12.03
N GLU A 376 5.26 9.70 13.29
CA GLU A 376 4.67 10.57 14.32
C GLU A 376 5.50 11.82 14.59
N ALA A 377 6.83 11.67 14.66
CA ALA A 377 7.71 12.82 14.86
C ALA A 377 7.74 13.76 13.67
N ALA A 378 7.65 13.23 12.46
CA ALA A 378 7.69 14.02 11.23
C ALA A 378 6.36 14.72 10.96
N THR A 379 5.22 14.13 11.32
CA THR A 379 3.89 14.71 11.10
C THR A 379 3.38 15.51 12.30
N GLY A 380 3.83 15.18 13.50
CA GLY A 380 3.30 15.73 14.75
C GLY A 380 2.00 15.04 15.23
N GLU A 381 1.51 14.04 14.50
CA GLU A 381 0.25 13.37 14.77
C GLU A 381 0.47 11.93 15.26
N PRO A 382 -0.38 11.43 16.18
CA PRO A 382 -0.36 10.01 16.57
C PRO A 382 -0.66 9.10 15.38
N PHE A 383 0.05 7.97 15.28
CA PHE A 383 -0.14 7.02 14.19
C PHE A 383 -1.58 6.52 14.07
N GLU A 384 -2.27 6.32 15.19
CA GLU A 384 -3.65 5.87 15.19
C GLU A 384 -4.60 6.86 14.53
N GLU A 385 -4.36 8.17 14.68
CA GLU A 385 -5.15 9.20 14.01
C GLU A 385 -4.78 9.31 12.53
N LEU A 386 -3.49 9.25 12.18
CA LEU A 386 -3.06 9.15 10.79
C LEU A 386 -3.69 7.94 10.09
N TYR A 387 -3.70 6.80 10.75
CA TYR A 387 -4.27 5.57 10.22
C TYR A 387 -5.80 5.65 10.06
N ARG A 388 -6.49 6.26 11.02
CA ARG A 388 -7.94 6.50 10.97
C ARG A 388 -8.33 7.33 9.74
N HIS A 389 -7.67 8.45 9.56
CA HIS A 389 -7.91 9.33 8.42
C HIS A 389 -7.57 8.65 7.10
N PHE A 390 -6.41 8.02 7.00
CA PHE A 390 -6.00 7.27 5.82
C PHE A 390 -7.01 6.18 5.45
N ALA A 391 -7.42 5.36 6.40
CA ALA A 391 -8.36 4.27 6.14
C ALA A 391 -9.73 4.79 5.70
N SER A 392 -10.21 5.89 6.27
CA SER A 392 -11.47 6.51 5.87
C SER A 392 -11.39 7.15 4.49
N ASP A 393 -10.32 7.90 4.22
CA ASP A 393 -10.09 8.59 2.95
C ASP A 393 -9.91 7.61 1.78
N LEU A 394 -9.32 6.44 2.01
CA LEU A 394 -9.24 5.40 0.99
C LEU A 394 -10.61 5.06 0.39
N PHE A 395 -11.64 5.01 1.20
CA PHE A 395 -13.00 4.75 0.74
C PHE A 395 -13.66 6.02 0.21
N LEU A 396 -13.63 7.12 0.96
CA LEU A 396 -14.35 8.35 0.63
C LEU A 396 -13.91 8.93 -0.72
N ARG A 397 -12.61 8.91 -1.02
CA ARG A 397 -12.08 9.37 -2.32
C ARG A 397 -12.56 8.54 -3.52
N THR A 398 -13.09 7.34 -3.31
CA THR A 398 -13.62 6.52 -4.40
C THR A 398 -15.06 6.86 -4.77
N ILE A 399 -15.79 7.48 -3.85
CA ILE A 399 -17.18 7.89 -4.06
C ILE A 399 -17.31 9.37 -4.39
N GLU A 400 -16.27 10.19 -4.23
CA GLU A 400 -16.26 11.60 -4.63
C GLU A 400 -16.43 11.69 -6.15
N THR A 401 -17.37 12.51 -6.59
CA THR A 401 -17.49 12.88 -7.99
C THR A 401 -16.44 13.93 -8.34
N SER A 402 -15.97 13.95 -9.59
CA SER A 402 -14.96 14.91 -10.07
C SER A 402 -15.33 16.39 -9.85
N GLU A 403 -16.62 16.69 -9.62
CA GLU A 403 -17.11 18.05 -9.39
C GLU A 403 -16.94 18.52 -7.93
N HIS A 404 -16.79 17.63 -6.96
CA HIS A 404 -16.70 17.96 -5.53
C HIS A 404 -15.27 17.91 -4.97
N SER A 405 -14.27 17.67 -5.81
CA SER A 405 -12.86 17.69 -5.42
C SER A 405 -12.31 19.10 -5.10
N THR A 406 -13.10 19.94 -4.42
CA THR A 406 -12.66 21.26 -3.94
C THR A 406 -12.01 21.22 -2.55
N ALA A 407 -11.95 20.06 -1.92
CA ALA A 407 -11.38 19.94 -0.60
C ALA A 407 -9.86 20.02 -0.65
N ASN A 408 -9.39 21.21 -0.30
CA ASN A 408 -8.11 21.56 0.29
C ASN A 408 -6.82 21.05 -0.38
N SER A 409 -6.27 21.95 -1.20
CA SER A 409 -4.83 22.18 -1.36
C SER A 409 -3.93 20.98 -1.01
N SER A 410 -3.66 20.14 -1.98
CA SER A 410 -2.43 19.36 -1.93
C SER A 410 -1.28 20.35 -1.75
N CYS A 411 -0.49 20.19 -0.69
CA CYS A 411 0.76 20.94 -0.51
C CYS A 411 1.81 20.60 -1.59
N VAL A 412 1.45 19.74 -2.55
CA VAL A 412 2.36 19.16 -3.52
C VAL A 412 1.76 19.23 -4.91
N ASP A 413 2.53 19.71 -5.88
CA ASP A 413 2.23 19.65 -7.33
C ASP A 413 2.32 18.21 -7.90
N LEU A 414 2.00 17.20 -7.11
CA LEU A 414 1.97 15.83 -7.59
C LEU A 414 0.56 15.47 -8.06
N PRO A 415 0.41 14.78 -9.19
CA PRO A 415 -0.90 14.32 -9.62
C PRO A 415 -1.50 13.45 -8.51
N ARG A 416 -2.69 13.82 -8.05
CA ARG A 416 -3.44 13.02 -7.05
C ARG A 416 -3.63 11.62 -7.62
N ILE A 417 -3.46 10.62 -6.75
CA ILE A 417 -3.91 9.27 -7.10
C ILE A 417 -5.42 9.30 -7.10
N ASP A 418 -5.99 9.28 -8.30
CA ASP A 418 -7.40 9.00 -8.46
C ASP A 418 -7.59 7.50 -8.26
N LEU A 419 -7.99 7.12 -7.04
CA LEU A 419 -8.34 5.71 -6.71
C LEU A 419 -9.56 5.23 -7.48
N ALA A 420 -10.20 6.11 -8.23
CA ALA A 420 -11.33 5.83 -9.08
C ALA A 420 -10.94 5.68 -10.56
N SER A 421 -9.70 5.93 -10.94
CA SER A 421 -9.20 5.74 -12.30
C SER A 421 -8.38 4.46 -12.43
N PRO A 422 -8.28 3.86 -13.62
CA PRO A 422 -7.35 2.78 -13.86
C PRO A 422 -5.92 3.24 -13.50
N LEU A 423 -5.24 2.47 -12.66
CA LEU A 423 -3.83 2.68 -12.38
C LEU A 423 -3.03 1.72 -13.28
N GLY A 424 -2.34 2.24 -14.27
CA GLY A 424 -1.65 1.42 -15.24
C GLY A 424 -2.60 0.47 -15.97
N LYS A 425 -2.44 -0.84 -15.77
CA LYS A 425 -3.31 -1.89 -16.35
C LYS A 425 -4.42 -2.33 -15.41
N TRP A 426 -4.43 -1.87 -14.15
CA TRP A 426 -5.41 -2.25 -13.15
C TRP A 426 -6.50 -1.20 -13.00
N GLY A 427 -7.76 -1.62 -13.01
CA GLY A 427 -8.84 -0.76 -12.54
C GLY A 427 -8.77 -0.66 -11.03
N LEU A 428 -8.63 0.55 -10.50
CA LEU A 428 -8.76 0.77 -9.08
C LEU A 428 -10.21 1.12 -8.75
N ALA A 429 -10.70 0.57 -7.68
CA ALA A 429 -12.09 0.73 -7.27
C ALA A 429 -12.23 0.97 -5.77
N GLY A 430 -11.22 1.54 -5.17
CA GLY A 430 -11.14 1.71 -3.73
C GLY A 430 -10.94 0.38 -2.98
N PRO A 431 -10.97 0.41 -1.65
CA PRO A 431 -10.85 -0.77 -0.83
C PRO A 431 -12.10 -1.65 -0.93
N ARG A 432 -11.92 -2.95 -0.90
CA ARG A 432 -13.03 -3.90 -0.83
C ARG A 432 -13.86 -3.64 0.43
N TYR A 433 -15.18 -3.64 0.27
CA TYR A 433 -16.13 -3.47 1.35
C TYR A 433 -17.25 -4.52 1.30
N ASP A 434 -17.94 -4.70 2.41
CA ASP A 434 -19.11 -5.54 2.53
C ASP A 434 -20.36 -4.67 2.76
N SER A 435 -21.49 -5.05 2.19
CA SER A 435 -22.78 -4.47 2.57
C SER A 435 -23.32 -5.15 3.83
N TRP A 436 -23.83 -4.37 4.77
CA TRP A 436 -24.42 -4.86 6.01
C TRP A 436 -25.80 -4.27 6.23
N GLU A 437 -26.82 -5.05 5.89
CA GLU A 437 -28.23 -4.71 6.13
C GLU A 437 -28.62 -5.06 7.56
N LEU A 438 -28.80 -4.03 8.41
CA LEU A 438 -28.98 -4.20 9.86
C LEU A 438 -30.34 -4.77 10.26
N SER A 439 -31.32 -4.79 9.37
CA SER A 439 -32.65 -5.35 9.63
C SER A 439 -32.80 -6.81 9.16
N ASP A 440 -31.78 -7.37 8.52
CA ASP A 440 -31.76 -8.76 8.06
C ASP A 440 -31.26 -9.68 9.19
N PRO A 441 -32.12 -10.59 9.71
CA PRO A 441 -31.71 -11.54 10.73
C PRO A 441 -30.56 -12.48 10.31
N ALA A 442 -30.42 -12.74 9.00
CA ALA A 442 -29.35 -13.60 8.50
C ALA A 442 -27.97 -12.95 8.61
N THR A 443 -27.92 -11.64 8.71
CA THR A 443 -26.67 -10.86 8.85
C THR A 443 -26.51 -10.20 10.21
N ALA A 444 -27.38 -10.54 11.19
CA ALA A 444 -27.36 -9.96 12.54
C ALA A 444 -26.05 -10.22 13.29
N GLU A 445 -25.39 -11.34 13.00
CA GLU A 445 -24.08 -11.68 13.55
C GLU A 445 -23.08 -11.94 12.43
N ARG A 446 -21.87 -11.43 12.60
CA ARG A 446 -20.77 -11.62 11.66
C ARG A 446 -19.46 -11.84 12.38
N GLU A 447 -18.63 -12.68 11.85
CA GLU A 447 -17.29 -12.92 12.34
C GLU A 447 -16.28 -12.84 11.20
N PHE A 448 -15.14 -12.22 11.46
CA PHE A 448 -14.03 -12.13 10.52
C PHE A 448 -12.70 -12.01 11.25
N GLN A 449 -11.62 -11.95 10.51
CA GLN A 449 -10.28 -11.80 11.07
C GLN A 449 -9.63 -10.52 10.54
N LEU A 450 -8.91 -9.82 11.43
CA LEU A 450 -8.03 -8.71 11.07
C LEU A 450 -6.61 -9.00 11.53
N ARG A 451 -5.65 -8.71 10.69
CA ARG A 451 -4.24 -8.61 11.08
C ARG A 451 -3.98 -7.28 11.77
N GLY A 452 -2.79 -7.11 12.34
CA GLY A 452 -2.34 -5.81 12.82
C GLY A 452 -2.21 -4.80 11.68
N THR A 453 -2.60 -3.56 11.92
CA THR A 453 -2.63 -2.44 10.97
C THR A 453 -3.38 -2.75 9.67
N THR A 454 -4.58 -3.36 9.83
CA THR A 454 -5.51 -3.64 8.73
C THR A 454 -6.90 -3.13 9.06
N SER A 455 -7.73 -2.94 8.01
CA SER A 455 -9.10 -2.44 8.15
C SER A 455 -10.07 -3.25 7.30
N ARG A 456 -11.29 -3.38 7.80
CA ARG A 456 -12.43 -3.89 7.03
C ARG A 456 -13.51 -2.83 6.93
N TYR A 457 -14.12 -2.75 5.78
CA TYR A 457 -15.08 -1.71 5.42
C TYR A 457 -16.47 -2.30 5.28
N PHE A 458 -17.45 -1.61 5.85
CA PHE A 458 -18.85 -1.98 5.72
C PHE A 458 -19.68 -0.77 5.29
N ILE A 459 -20.54 -0.96 4.31
CA ILE A 459 -21.65 -0.03 4.04
C ILE A 459 -22.84 -0.53 4.82
N VAL A 460 -23.18 0.21 5.84
CA VAL A 460 -24.25 -0.12 6.78
C VAL A 460 -25.52 0.58 6.34
N SER A 461 -26.60 -0.18 6.17
CA SER A 461 -27.93 0.30 5.82
C SER A 461 -29.02 -0.44 6.61
N SER A 462 -30.26 0.06 6.55
CA SER A 462 -31.40 -0.65 7.11
C SER A 462 -32.66 -0.34 6.33
N SER A 463 -33.32 -1.35 5.86
CA SER A 463 -34.66 -1.22 5.23
C SER A 463 -35.78 -0.91 6.23
N LYS A 464 -35.52 -1.07 7.53
CA LYS A 464 -36.45 -0.74 8.62
C LYS A 464 -35.92 0.46 9.40
N ILE A 465 -36.73 1.51 9.47
CA ILE A 465 -36.47 2.71 10.28
C ILE A 465 -36.50 2.32 11.77
N GLY A 466 -35.66 2.96 12.55
CA GLY A 466 -35.56 2.80 13.99
C GLY A 466 -34.14 2.48 14.46
N PRO A 467 -33.85 2.73 15.73
CA PRO A 467 -32.50 2.58 16.23
C PRO A 467 -32.05 1.12 16.26
N ARG A 468 -30.77 0.93 15.97
CA ARG A 468 -30.07 -0.35 16.03
C ARG A 468 -28.92 -0.24 16.99
N ARG A 469 -28.74 -1.22 17.85
CA ARG A 469 -27.57 -1.36 18.70
C ARG A 469 -26.56 -2.27 18.03
N ILE A 470 -25.36 -1.77 17.86
CA ILE A 470 -24.24 -2.48 17.26
C ILE A 470 -23.23 -2.82 18.33
N HIS A 471 -22.85 -4.07 18.41
CA HIS A 471 -21.80 -4.60 19.29
C HIS A 471 -20.61 -5.01 18.43
N ILE A 472 -19.42 -4.55 18.78
CA ILE A 472 -18.17 -4.96 18.15
C ILE A 472 -17.23 -5.41 19.23
N ALA A 473 -16.69 -6.62 19.11
CA ALA A 473 -15.69 -7.13 20.03
C ALA A 473 -14.55 -7.82 19.26
N SER A 474 -13.36 -7.75 19.83
CA SER A 474 -12.18 -8.40 19.27
C SER A 474 -11.47 -9.27 20.30
N SER A 475 -10.78 -10.30 19.82
CA SER A 475 -9.97 -11.16 20.66
C SER A 475 -8.82 -10.40 21.35
N PRO A 476 -8.32 -10.87 22.49
CA PRO A 476 -7.20 -10.24 23.19
C PRO A 476 -5.98 -10.03 22.31
N GLY A 477 -5.24 -8.95 22.57
CA GLY A 477 -4.05 -8.56 21.80
C GLY A 477 -4.33 -7.76 20.53
N SER A 478 -5.60 -7.46 20.21
CA SER A 478 -5.97 -6.45 19.22
C SER A 478 -6.00 -5.06 19.87
N ARG A 479 -5.91 -4.03 19.01
CA ARG A 479 -6.19 -2.63 19.36
C ARG A 479 -7.29 -2.16 18.42
N LEU A 480 -8.52 -2.36 18.85
CA LEU A 480 -9.70 -2.06 18.05
C LEU A 480 -9.86 -0.55 17.87
N GLN A 481 -10.02 -0.12 16.63
CA GLN A 481 -10.37 1.24 16.26
C GLN A 481 -11.62 1.19 15.36
N VAL A 482 -12.65 1.93 15.72
CA VAL A 482 -13.91 1.97 14.98
C VAL A 482 -14.18 3.40 14.53
N THR A 483 -14.47 3.57 13.26
CA THR A 483 -14.80 4.87 12.66
C THR A 483 -16.13 4.77 11.92
N LEU A 484 -16.98 5.77 12.10
CA LEU A 484 -18.26 5.90 11.44
C LEU A 484 -18.30 7.18 10.62
N VAL A 485 -18.79 7.09 9.39
CA VAL A 485 -19.03 8.24 8.50
C VAL A 485 -20.41 8.09 7.89
N ARG A 486 -21.24 9.13 7.97
CA ARG A 486 -22.48 9.16 7.22
C ARG A 486 -22.18 9.48 5.76
N LEU A 487 -22.71 8.68 4.84
CA LEU A 487 -22.55 8.94 3.42
C LEU A 487 -23.53 10.04 2.98
N PRO A 488 -23.12 10.95 2.05
CA PRO A 488 -23.97 12.07 1.62
C PRO A 488 -25.24 11.59 0.92
N ASP A 489 -25.09 10.53 0.13
CA ASP A 489 -26.18 9.87 -0.60
C ASP A 489 -26.04 8.35 -0.49
N ALA A 490 -27.17 7.66 -0.62
CA ALA A 490 -27.15 6.22 -0.71
C ALA A 490 -26.34 5.77 -1.94
N LEU A 491 -25.31 4.95 -1.69
CA LEU A 491 -24.54 4.35 -2.77
C LEU A 491 -25.37 3.31 -3.51
N PRO A 492 -25.24 3.22 -4.82
CA PRO A 492 -25.82 2.14 -5.57
C PRO A 492 -25.29 0.78 -5.05
N GLN A 493 -26.10 -0.24 -5.12
CA GLN A 493 -25.74 -1.58 -4.68
C GLN A 493 -25.56 -2.49 -5.89
N LEU A 494 -24.33 -2.84 -6.17
CA LEU A 494 -23.95 -3.79 -7.20
C LEU A 494 -23.52 -5.11 -6.54
N HIS A 495 -24.15 -6.19 -6.93
CA HIS A 495 -23.79 -7.53 -6.50
C HIS A 495 -23.21 -8.32 -7.68
N LEU A 496 -22.19 -9.08 -7.42
CA LEU A 496 -21.52 -9.92 -8.38
C LEU A 496 -21.50 -11.37 -7.89
N GLU A 497 -22.06 -12.26 -8.68
CA GLU A 497 -22.01 -13.68 -8.46
C GLU A 497 -21.28 -14.37 -9.62
N THR A 498 -20.54 -15.42 -9.31
CA THR A 498 -19.87 -16.26 -10.30
C THR A 498 -20.51 -17.65 -10.32
N ILE A 499 -21.11 -18.02 -11.43
CA ILE A 499 -21.83 -19.28 -11.57
C ILE A 499 -21.00 -20.23 -12.46
N PRO A 500 -20.56 -21.39 -11.94
CA PRO A 500 -19.95 -22.40 -12.78
C PRO A 500 -20.95 -22.95 -13.78
N THR A 501 -20.51 -23.18 -15.01
CA THR A 501 -21.31 -23.80 -16.07
C THR A 501 -20.72 -25.13 -16.47
N ASP A 502 -21.46 -25.89 -17.28
CA ASP A 502 -20.96 -27.12 -17.88
C ASP A 502 -19.68 -26.88 -18.67
N HIS A 503 -18.84 -27.89 -18.77
CA HIS A 503 -17.54 -27.85 -19.49
C HIS A 503 -16.46 -26.93 -18.88
N GLY A 504 -16.54 -26.63 -17.58
CA GLY A 504 -15.48 -25.87 -16.88
C GLY A 504 -15.47 -24.38 -17.18
N LYS A 505 -16.50 -23.85 -17.82
CA LYS A 505 -16.72 -22.43 -18.01
C LYS A 505 -17.43 -21.83 -16.80
N TRP A 506 -17.49 -20.51 -16.74
CA TRP A 506 -18.17 -19.75 -15.71
C TRP A 506 -18.88 -18.54 -16.31
N LYS A 507 -19.90 -18.06 -15.63
CA LYS A 507 -20.64 -16.85 -15.96
C LYS A 507 -20.55 -15.86 -14.83
N LEU A 508 -20.55 -14.58 -15.16
CA LEU A 508 -20.80 -13.49 -14.22
C LEU A 508 -22.30 -13.18 -14.21
N VAL A 509 -22.85 -13.01 -13.03
CA VAL A 509 -24.20 -12.49 -12.82
C VAL A 509 -24.06 -11.20 -12.01
N LEU A 510 -24.53 -10.12 -12.59
CA LEU A 510 -24.54 -8.79 -11.98
C LEU A 510 -25.98 -8.44 -11.62
N SER A 511 -26.23 -8.09 -10.38
CA SER A 511 -27.54 -7.57 -9.96
C SER A 511 -27.40 -6.20 -9.32
N ASN A 512 -28.31 -5.32 -9.66
CA ASN A 512 -28.40 -3.95 -9.15
C ASN A 512 -29.64 -3.86 -8.27
N SER A 513 -29.46 -3.83 -6.96
CA SER A 513 -30.58 -3.70 -6.01
C SER A 513 -30.99 -2.24 -5.74
N SER A 514 -30.29 -1.27 -6.37
CA SER A 514 -30.68 0.15 -6.31
C SER A 514 -31.76 0.51 -7.34
N GLY A 515 -32.45 1.62 -7.13
CA GLY A 515 -33.44 2.12 -8.08
C GLY A 515 -32.87 2.85 -9.31
N THR A 516 -31.54 3.10 -9.33
CA THR A 516 -30.85 3.84 -10.39
C THR A 516 -30.10 2.88 -11.32
N PRO A 517 -30.08 3.12 -12.64
CA PRO A 517 -29.29 2.30 -13.55
C PRO A 517 -27.80 2.49 -13.31
N LEU A 518 -27.02 1.46 -13.63
CA LEU A 518 -25.57 1.46 -13.52
C LEU A 518 -24.94 1.17 -14.89
N GLU A 519 -23.97 1.97 -15.29
CA GLU A 519 -23.18 1.76 -16.48
C GLU A 519 -21.89 0.98 -16.13
N LEU A 520 -21.68 -0.15 -16.77
CA LEU A 520 -20.46 -0.94 -16.57
C LEU A 520 -19.27 -0.22 -17.18
N SER A 521 -18.27 0.09 -16.36
CA SER A 521 -17.05 0.77 -16.82
C SER A 521 -15.86 -0.16 -16.94
N HIS A 522 -15.84 -1.25 -16.17
CA HIS A 522 -14.66 -2.10 -16.10
C HIS A 522 -14.98 -3.48 -15.51
N VAL A 523 -14.40 -4.52 -16.11
CA VAL A 523 -14.32 -5.86 -15.52
C VAL A 523 -12.85 -6.30 -15.57
N ALA A 524 -12.34 -6.76 -14.46
CA ALA A 524 -10.99 -7.29 -14.37
C ALA A 524 -10.98 -8.61 -13.60
N TRP A 525 -10.09 -9.50 -13.94
CA TRP A 525 -9.73 -10.63 -13.09
C TRP A 525 -8.23 -10.86 -13.05
N ASP A 526 -7.81 -11.39 -11.94
CA ASP A 526 -6.41 -11.73 -11.69
C ASP A 526 -5.94 -12.82 -12.68
N GLY A 527 -4.88 -12.54 -13.39
CA GLY A 527 -4.30 -13.40 -14.41
C GLY A 527 -2.80 -13.61 -14.24
N VAL A 528 -2.32 -14.84 -14.46
CA VAL A 528 -0.88 -15.11 -14.60
C VAL A 528 -0.53 -15.12 -16.08
N ASP A 529 0.30 -14.17 -16.51
CA ASP A 529 0.87 -14.24 -17.86
C ASP A 529 2.16 -15.08 -17.83
N ASN A 530 2.03 -16.34 -18.26
CA ASN A 530 3.16 -17.27 -18.34
C ASN A 530 4.12 -16.99 -19.51
N ARG A 531 3.86 -15.98 -20.34
CA ARG A 531 4.64 -15.72 -21.57
C ARG A 531 5.94 -14.96 -21.35
N SER A 532 6.12 -14.31 -20.21
CA SER A 532 7.28 -13.46 -19.94
C SER A 532 8.34 -14.08 -19.02
N GLY A 533 8.15 -15.30 -18.51
CA GLY A 533 9.10 -15.89 -17.55
C GLY A 533 9.13 -15.19 -16.18
N ASP A 534 8.48 -14.07 -16.05
CA ASP A 534 8.24 -13.35 -14.81
C ASP A 534 6.87 -13.77 -14.27
N SER A 535 6.85 -14.31 -13.06
CA SER A 535 5.63 -14.72 -12.34
C SER A 535 4.76 -13.52 -11.91
N HIS A 536 4.78 -12.43 -12.65
CA HIS A 536 3.95 -11.28 -12.38
C HIS A 536 2.52 -11.57 -12.85
N ARG A 537 1.60 -11.59 -11.89
CA ARG A 537 0.18 -11.65 -12.16
C ARG A 537 -0.21 -10.35 -12.85
N SER A 538 -0.55 -10.42 -14.13
CA SER A 538 -1.14 -9.29 -14.86
C SER A 538 -2.65 -9.45 -14.90
N PRO A 539 -3.42 -8.44 -14.51
CA PRO A 539 -4.87 -8.51 -14.62
C PRO A 539 -5.26 -8.57 -16.09
N ARG A 540 -6.31 -9.28 -16.34
CA ARG A 540 -7.00 -9.24 -17.62
C ARG A 540 -8.14 -8.24 -17.49
N CYS A 541 -7.98 -7.09 -18.12
CA CYS A 541 -9.00 -6.05 -18.17
C CYS A 541 -9.77 -6.15 -19.48
N PHE A 542 -11.08 -5.93 -19.41
CA PHE A 542 -11.96 -5.92 -20.58
C PHE A 542 -12.26 -4.49 -20.97
N THR A 543 -12.09 -4.19 -22.26
CA THR A 543 -12.50 -2.92 -22.84
C THR A 543 -14.02 -2.83 -22.92
N GLU A 544 -14.57 -1.65 -23.13
CA GLU A 544 -16.00 -1.41 -23.27
C GLU A 544 -16.62 -2.30 -24.35
N ASP A 545 -16.00 -2.42 -25.54
CA ASP A 545 -16.46 -3.33 -26.61
C ASP A 545 -16.48 -4.79 -26.17
N GLN A 546 -15.53 -5.21 -25.35
CA GLN A 546 -15.48 -6.56 -24.81
C GLN A 546 -16.54 -6.79 -23.74
N LEU A 547 -16.89 -5.76 -22.95
CA LEU A 547 -17.99 -5.80 -21.99
C LEU A 547 -19.33 -5.94 -22.71
N MET A 548 -19.55 -5.15 -23.78
CA MET A 548 -20.73 -5.28 -24.63
C MET A 548 -20.86 -6.70 -25.21
N THR A 549 -19.74 -7.29 -25.61
CA THR A 549 -19.74 -8.68 -26.10
C THR A 549 -20.03 -9.68 -24.97
N MET A 550 -19.59 -9.38 -23.74
CA MET A 550 -19.76 -10.29 -22.60
C MET A 550 -21.20 -10.29 -22.06
N PHE A 551 -21.85 -9.14 -22.01
CA PHE A 551 -23.15 -8.96 -21.35
C PHE A 551 -24.29 -8.64 -22.30
N ASP A 552 -24.03 -8.46 -23.59
CA ASP A 552 -24.99 -7.96 -24.61
C ASP A 552 -25.53 -6.56 -24.31
N ASP A 553 -25.11 -5.94 -23.20
CA ASP A 553 -25.43 -4.57 -22.76
C ASP A 553 -24.35 -4.09 -21.77
N ALA A 554 -24.11 -2.79 -21.72
CA ALA A 554 -23.25 -2.15 -20.72
C ALA A 554 -24.06 -1.45 -19.62
N CYS A 555 -25.39 -1.35 -19.76
CA CYS A 555 -26.27 -0.73 -18.80
C CYS A 555 -27.01 -1.77 -17.95
N LEU A 556 -26.79 -1.77 -16.65
CA LEU A 556 -27.49 -2.60 -15.68
C LEU A 556 -28.67 -1.80 -15.09
N PRO A 557 -29.92 -2.10 -15.44
CA PRO A 557 -31.10 -1.37 -14.98
C PRO A 557 -31.22 -1.35 -13.46
N GLY A 558 -31.87 -0.34 -12.91
CA GLY A 558 -32.26 -0.33 -11.49
C GLY A 558 -33.22 -1.49 -11.18
N GLY A 559 -32.90 -2.27 -10.15
CA GLY A 559 -33.62 -3.51 -9.82
C GLY A 559 -33.42 -4.65 -10.84
N GLY A 560 -32.50 -4.49 -11.80
CA GLY A 560 -32.26 -5.46 -12.88
C GLY A 560 -31.06 -6.37 -12.66
N GLU A 561 -30.89 -7.27 -13.61
CA GLU A 561 -29.81 -8.25 -13.64
C GLU A 561 -29.21 -8.35 -15.06
N LEU A 562 -27.88 -8.49 -15.14
CA LEU A 562 -27.17 -8.84 -16.37
C LEU A 562 -26.45 -10.17 -16.17
N VAL A 563 -26.62 -11.07 -17.13
CA VAL A 563 -25.98 -12.39 -17.12
C VAL A 563 -24.95 -12.43 -18.25
N GLY A 564 -23.69 -12.56 -17.89
CA GLY A 564 -22.61 -12.61 -18.86
C GLY A 564 -22.58 -13.92 -19.65
N GLN A 565 -22.06 -13.84 -20.87
CA GLN A 565 -21.78 -15.02 -21.70
C GLN A 565 -20.75 -15.95 -21.01
N PRO A 566 -20.83 -17.27 -21.20
CA PRO A 566 -19.91 -18.22 -20.58
C PRO A 566 -18.45 -17.95 -20.98
N GLN A 567 -17.61 -17.71 -19.99
CA GLN A 567 -16.18 -17.45 -20.16
C GLN A 567 -15.37 -18.71 -19.85
N GLU A 568 -14.28 -18.90 -20.59
CA GLU A 568 -13.33 -19.96 -20.26
C GLU A 568 -12.55 -19.58 -19.00
N ARG A 569 -12.38 -20.57 -18.14
CA ARG A 569 -11.54 -20.39 -16.97
C ARG A 569 -10.09 -20.22 -17.43
N PRO A 570 -9.37 -19.25 -16.88
CA PRO A 570 -7.94 -19.16 -17.14
C PRO A 570 -7.23 -20.46 -16.74
N ASN A 571 -6.52 -21.08 -17.67
CA ASN A 571 -5.91 -22.44 -17.55
C ASN A 571 -4.83 -22.58 -16.45
N TRP A 572 -4.53 -21.53 -15.72
CA TRP A 572 -3.36 -21.44 -14.86
C TRP A 572 -3.65 -21.44 -13.37
N SER A 573 -4.89 -21.59 -12.93
CA SER A 573 -5.12 -21.44 -11.49
C SER A 573 -5.62 -22.74 -10.83
N SER A 574 -4.70 -23.39 -10.12
CA SER A 574 -5.04 -24.17 -8.93
C SER A 574 -5.47 -23.27 -7.75
N GLU A 575 -5.31 -21.93 -7.86
CA GLU A 575 -5.63 -20.94 -6.86
C GLU A 575 -6.96 -20.23 -7.17
N PRO A 576 -7.64 -19.66 -6.16
CA PRO A 576 -8.80 -18.79 -6.36
C PRO A 576 -8.46 -17.58 -7.24
N VAL A 577 -9.37 -17.20 -8.12
CA VAL A 577 -9.26 -16.00 -8.98
C VAL A 577 -10.26 -14.97 -8.51
N THR A 578 -9.81 -13.77 -8.23
CA THR A 578 -10.71 -12.67 -7.90
C THR A 578 -11.18 -11.97 -9.18
N VAL A 579 -12.48 -11.75 -9.27
CA VAL A 579 -13.12 -10.96 -10.31
C VAL A 579 -13.63 -9.66 -9.68
N GLN A 580 -13.36 -8.57 -10.36
CA GLN A 580 -13.80 -7.22 -9.98
C GLN A 580 -14.67 -6.67 -11.09
N VAL A 581 -15.78 -6.08 -10.75
CA VAL A 581 -16.63 -5.30 -11.66
C VAL A 581 -16.81 -3.91 -11.09
N VAL A 582 -16.58 -2.90 -11.92
CA VAL A 582 -16.79 -1.50 -11.60
C VAL A 582 -17.89 -0.96 -12.50
N ALA A 583 -18.86 -0.29 -11.89
CA ALA A 583 -19.93 0.42 -12.60
C ALA A 583 -20.04 1.87 -12.10
N ARG A 584 -20.73 2.70 -12.86
CA ARG A 584 -21.00 4.10 -12.52
C ARG A 584 -22.51 4.34 -12.52
N ASP A 585 -22.96 5.16 -11.59
CA ASP A 585 -24.31 5.69 -11.63
C ASP A 585 -24.39 6.95 -12.52
N PRO A 586 -25.60 7.48 -12.77
CA PRO A 586 -25.77 8.69 -13.57
C PRO A 586 -25.11 9.95 -13.01
N GLN A 587 -24.77 9.96 -11.72
CA GLN A 587 -24.02 11.02 -11.05
C GLN A 587 -22.49 10.82 -11.16
N GLY A 588 -22.05 9.76 -11.84
CA GLY A 588 -20.64 9.43 -12.01
C GLY A 588 -19.99 8.75 -10.79
N ARG A 589 -20.77 8.48 -9.72
CA ARG A 589 -20.27 7.75 -8.55
C ARG A 589 -19.99 6.30 -8.93
N ARG A 590 -18.87 5.80 -8.44
CA ARG A 590 -18.45 4.42 -8.72
C ARG A 590 -18.93 3.46 -7.66
N VAL A 591 -19.32 2.30 -8.12
CA VAL A 591 -19.62 1.15 -7.28
C VAL A 591 -18.85 -0.05 -7.79
N THR A 592 -18.39 -0.87 -6.85
CA THR A 592 -17.57 -2.04 -7.17
C THR A 592 -18.14 -3.27 -6.52
N ALA A 593 -18.17 -4.34 -7.29
CA ALA A 593 -18.47 -5.67 -6.77
C ALA A 593 -17.27 -6.61 -7.00
N TRP A 594 -17.12 -7.55 -6.08
CA TRP A 594 -16.05 -8.52 -6.08
C TRP A 594 -16.61 -9.93 -5.94
N ALA A 595 -16.08 -10.87 -6.70
CA ALA A 595 -16.39 -12.29 -6.54
C ALA A 595 -15.11 -13.12 -6.65
N THR A 596 -15.13 -14.30 -6.05
CA THR A 596 -14.00 -15.22 -6.09
C THR A 596 -14.41 -16.49 -6.84
N LEU A 597 -13.69 -16.77 -7.93
CA LEU A 597 -13.77 -18.05 -8.64
C LEU A 597 -12.91 -19.07 -7.90
N ASN A 598 -13.55 -19.97 -7.18
CA ASN A 598 -12.84 -21.07 -6.50
C ASN A 598 -12.34 -22.11 -7.50
N PRO A 599 -11.18 -22.77 -7.25
CA PRO A 599 -10.75 -23.92 -8.05
C PRO A 599 -11.85 -24.99 -8.08
N MET A 600 -12.20 -25.45 -9.28
CA MET A 600 -13.09 -26.62 -9.36
C MET A 600 -12.35 -27.80 -8.69
N LYS A 601 -12.99 -28.45 -7.74
CA LYS A 601 -12.53 -29.76 -7.27
C LYS A 601 -12.47 -30.63 -8.51
N ALA A 602 -11.29 -31.20 -8.80
CA ALA A 602 -11.19 -32.21 -9.85
C ALA A 602 -12.30 -33.23 -9.59
N PRO A 603 -13.07 -33.64 -10.62
CA PRO A 603 -14.04 -34.71 -10.43
C PRO A 603 -13.29 -35.85 -9.77
N VAL A 604 -13.77 -36.31 -8.62
CA VAL A 604 -13.25 -37.49 -7.93
C VAL A 604 -13.28 -38.60 -8.97
N GLY A 605 -12.11 -38.90 -9.53
CA GLY A 605 -12.00 -39.93 -10.54
C GLY A 605 -12.60 -41.21 -9.97
N VAL A 606 -13.55 -41.73 -10.67
CA VAL A 606 -13.97 -43.14 -10.51
C VAL A 606 -12.66 -43.92 -10.62
N ALA A 607 -12.21 -44.46 -9.52
CA ALA A 607 -11.06 -45.34 -9.49
C ALA A 607 -11.33 -46.45 -10.48
N ASP A 608 -10.63 -46.47 -11.58
CA ASP A 608 -10.58 -47.58 -12.51
C ASP A 608 -10.03 -48.80 -11.75
N ALA A 609 -10.97 -49.61 -11.29
CA ALA A 609 -10.66 -50.93 -10.80
C ALA A 609 -10.37 -51.80 -12.05
N GLY A 610 -9.12 -52.05 -12.32
CA GLY A 610 -8.84 -53.04 -13.33
C GLY A 610 -7.42 -53.07 -13.86
N THR A 611 -6.78 -54.11 -13.46
CA THR A 611 -5.71 -54.88 -14.08
C THR A 611 -4.27 -54.54 -13.70
N GLY A 612 -3.85 -55.31 -12.72
CA GLY A 612 -2.43 -55.60 -12.53
C GLY A 612 -1.84 -56.30 -13.77
N VAL A 613 -0.65 -55.79 -14.15
CA VAL A 613 0.37 -56.63 -14.80
C VAL A 613 1.72 -56.24 -14.21
N LEU A 614 2.22 -57.13 -13.39
CA LEU A 614 3.63 -57.29 -13.09
C LEU A 614 4.43 -57.48 -14.38
N ARG A 615 5.46 -56.66 -14.61
CA ARG A 615 6.70 -57.11 -15.28
C ARG A 615 7.89 -56.27 -14.82
N ARG A 616 8.77 -57.00 -14.18
CA ARG A 616 10.23 -56.95 -14.03
C ARG A 616 10.94 -55.61 -14.26
#